data_0da7f720f4c75d1194b1e8582628a949
#
_entry.id   0da7f720f4c75d1194b1e8582628a949
#
_cell.length_a   1.000
_cell.length_b   1.000
_cell.length_c   1.000
_cell.angle_alpha   90.00
_cell.angle_beta   90.00
_cell.angle_gamma   90.00
#
_symmetry.space_group_name_H-M   'P 1'
#
loop_
_entity.id
_entity.type
_entity.pdbx_description
1 polymer ?
#
loop_
_entity_poly.entity_id
_entity_poly.type
_entity_poly.pdbx_seq_one_letter_code
_entity_poly.pdbx_strand_id
1 'polypeptide(L)'
;MKLHVRYDMVTVCKIVIQEQLDKLGIPYELNTLGEVEFQDPISIARREEINVMLGKYGIELLDDQKIIFVQRIKDTIIELINLDEKVSSAKFSDYLAQRLNYSYGHISKLFSDVTYTSIENFIILQKIERAKLLILNQSLTLTEVAWKLNYSSVQHLSNQFKKTTGITPTAFQRIIKMRRLQPGQNS
;
A
#
# COMPACT_ATOMS: atom_id res chain seq x y z
N MET A 1 -7.82 28.06 -16.56
CA MET A 1 -6.61 27.70 -15.78
C MET A 1 -6.80 26.27 -15.28
N LYS A 2 -5.86 25.33 -15.53
CA LYS A 2 -5.92 23.94 -15.05
C LYS A 2 -4.83 23.76 -14.00
N LEU A 3 -5.16 23.15 -12.84
CA LEU A 3 -4.21 22.78 -11.80
C LEU A 3 -4.07 21.26 -11.79
N HIS A 4 -2.84 20.77 -11.69
CA HIS A 4 -2.53 19.35 -11.55
C HIS A 4 -2.05 19.10 -10.12
N VAL A 5 -2.75 18.24 -9.39
CA VAL A 5 -2.45 17.92 -7.99
C VAL A 5 -1.89 16.51 -7.90
N ARG A 6 -0.86 16.33 -7.08
CA ARG A 6 -0.36 15.02 -6.64
C ARG A 6 -0.69 14.86 -5.17
N TYR A 7 -1.16 13.71 -4.78
CA TYR A 7 -1.50 13.40 -3.38
C TYR A 7 -0.88 12.08 -2.94
N ASP A 8 -0.65 11.97 -1.64
CA ASP A 8 -0.30 10.75 -0.95
C ASP A 8 -1.54 10.24 -0.23
N MET A 9 -2.05 9.09 -0.69
CA MET A 9 -3.30 8.54 -0.17
C MET A 9 -3.21 8.21 1.32
N VAL A 10 -2.09 7.68 1.82
CA VAL A 10 -1.91 7.34 3.23
C VAL A 10 -2.01 8.59 4.10
N THR A 11 -1.28 9.64 3.73
CA THR A 11 -1.32 10.94 4.43
C THR A 11 -2.70 11.57 4.38
N VAL A 12 -3.36 11.55 3.22
CA VAL A 12 -4.73 12.10 3.05
C VAL A 12 -5.72 11.36 3.94
N CYS A 13 -5.74 10.02 3.90
CA CYS A 13 -6.64 9.22 4.74
C CYS A 13 -6.41 9.49 6.22
N LYS A 14 -5.14 9.58 6.67
CA LYS A 14 -4.80 9.88 8.05
C LYS A 14 -5.36 11.24 8.49
N ILE A 15 -5.16 12.28 7.69
CA ILE A 15 -5.67 13.63 7.98
C ILE A 15 -7.20 13.61 8.05
N VAL A 16 -7.86 12.97 7.08
CA VAL A 16 -9.33 12.87 7.06
C VAL A 16 -9.85 12.17 8.33
N ILE A 17 -9.25 11.03 8.71
CA ILE A 17 -9.65 10.30 9.92
C ILE A 17 -9.50 11.20 11.15
N GLN A 18 -8.35 11.87 11.31
CA GLN A 18 -8.09 12.78 12.41
C GLN A 18 -9.13 13.92 12.46
N GLU A 19 -9.30 14.67 11.36
CA GLU A 19 -10.26 15.78 11.29
C GLU A 19 -11.71 15.38 11.60
N GLN A 20 -12.10 14.17 11.19
CA GLN A 20 -13.46 13.69 11.45
C GLN A 20 -13.63 13.22 12.90
N LEU A 21 -12.66 12.50 13.46
CA LEU A 21 -12.72 12.04 14.85
C LEU A 21 -12.59 13.19 15.85
N ASP A 22 -11.78 14.19 15.56
CA ASP A 22 -11.63 15.40 16.39
C ASP A 22 -12.95 16.14 16.57
N LYS A 23 -13.82 16.14 15.54
CA LYS A 23 -15.17 16.72 15.62
C LYS A 23 -16.10 16.01 16.62
N LEU A 24 -15.80 14.75 16.92
CA LEU A 24 -16.59 13.97 17.88
C LEU A 24 -16.15 14.22 19.33
N GLY A 25 -14.99 14.86 19.54
CA GLY A 25 -14.47 15.18 20.87
C GLY A 25 -14.15 13.95 21.72
N ILE A 26 -13.87 12.79 21.11
CA ILE A 26 -13.56 11.54 21.82
C ILE A 26 -12.05 11.37 21.83
N PRO A 27 -11.43 11.04 22.98
CA PRO A 27 -10.00 10.74 23.03
C PRO A 27 -9.67 9.46 22.26
N TYR A 28 -8.70 9.53 21.34
CA TYR A 28 -8.24 8.41 20.54
C TYR A 28 -6.73 8.52 20.24
N GLU A 29 -6.14 7.39 19.89
CA GLU A 29 -4.81 7.31 19.31
C GLU A 29 -4.91 6.70 17.90
N LEU A 30 -4.25 7.32 16.93
CA LEU A 30 -4.21 6.85 15.54
C LEU A 30 -2.80 6.38 15.21
N ASN A 31 -2.62 5.08 15.03
CA ASN A 31 -1.33 4.51 14.65
C ASN A 31 -1.11 4.54 13.13
N THR A 32 0.10 4.15 12.69
CA THR A 32 0.52 4.21 11.28
C THR A 32 -0.21 3.23 10.37
N LEU A 33 -0.90 2.25 10.92
CA LEU A 33 -1.59 1.18 10.17
C LEU A 33 -3.09 1.45 9.99
N GLY A 34 -3.56 2.70 10.28
CA GLY A 34 -4.97 3.06 10.19
C GLY A 34 -5.83 2.46 11.31
N GLU A 35 -5.22 1.97 12.38
CA GLU A 35 -5.89 1.49 13.57
C GLU A 35 -6.16 2.67 14.50
N VAL A 36 -7.42 2.84 14.89
CA VAL A 36 -7.86 3.87 15.84
C VAL A 36 -8.13 3.18 17.16
N GLU A 37 -7.40 3.55 18.19
CA GLU A 37 -7.60 3.07 19.55
C GLU A 37 -8.31 4.15 20.37
N PHE A 38 -9.48 3.82 20.89
CA PHE A 38 -10.23 4.72 21.76
C PHE A 38 -9.88 4.42 23.22
N GLN A 39 -9.72 5.45 24.05
CA GLN A 39 -9.41 5.28 25.47
C GLN A 39 -10.56 4.65 26.23
N ASP A 40 -11.81 4.93 25.84
CA ASP A 40 -13.02 4.33 26.39
C ASP A 40 -13.78 3.53 25.33
N PRO A 41 -14.53 2.48 25.74
CA PRO A 41 -15.39 1.73 24.81
C PRO A 41 -16.42 2.64 24.16
N ILE A 42 -16.50 2.65 22.84
CA ILE A 42 -17.51 3.39 22.09
C ILE A 42 -18.81 2.57 21.97
N SER A 43 -19.95 3.24 22.10
CA SER A 43 -21.26 2.61 21.90
C SER A 43 -21.49 2.21 20.44
N ILE A 44 -22.40 1.25 20.23
CA ILE A 44 -22.81 0.82 18.86
C ILE A 44 -23.30 2.02 18.04
N ALA A 45 -24.10 2.90 18.65
CA ALA A 45 -24.61 4.10 17.98
C ALA A 45 -23.46 5.05 17.54
N ARG A 46 -22.47 5.23 18.40
CA ARG A 46 -21.31 6.06 18.11
C ARG A 46 -20.42 5.43 17.02
N ARG A 47 -20.29 4.11 17.03
CA ARG A 47 -19.58 3.39 15.99
C ARG A 47 -20.23 3.56 14.61
N GLU A 48 -21.57 3.48 14.56
CA GLU A 48 -22.32 3.70 13.32
C GLU A 48 -22.19 5.15 12.83
N GLU A 49 -22.22 6.14 13.73
CA GLU A 49 -21.95 7.54 13.41
C GLU A 49 -20.57 7.72 12.75
N ILE A 50 -19.51 7.11 13.32
CA ILE A 50 -18.16 7.13 12.76
C ILE A 50 -18.14 6.46 11.39
N ASN A 51 -18.77 5.30 11.24
CA ASN A 51 -18.85 4.57 9.98
C ASN A 51 -19.50 5.39 8.85
N VAL A 52 -20.64 5.99 9.14
CA VAL A 52 -21.34 6.88 8.18
C VAL A 52 -20.51 8.12 7.85
N MET A 53 -19.85 8.71 8.82
CA MET A 53 -19.04 9.90 8.65
C MET A 53 -17.79 9.63 7.79
N LEU A 54 -17.04 8.56 8.08
CA LEU A 54 -15.86 8.16 7.33
C LEU A 54 -16.20 7.57 5.96
N GLY A 55 -17.36 6.91 5.84
CA GLY A 55 -17.87 6.35 4.58
C GLY A 55 -18.05 7.39 3.48
N LYS A 56 -18.32 8.67 3.82
CA LYS A 56 -18.36 9.78 2.85
C LYS A 56 -17.04 10.00 2.12
N TYR A 57 -15.95 9.54 2.69
CA TYR A 57 -14.58 9.62 2.15
C TYR A 57 -14.10 8.29 1.58
N GLY A 58 -14.96 7.27 1.53
CA GLY A 58 -14.59 5.91 1.10
C GLY A 58 -13.76 5.13 2.12
N ILE A 59 -13.83 5.54 3.41
CA ILE A 59 -13.15 4.86 4.52
C ILE A 59 -14.20 4.03 5.26
N GLU A 60 -13.99 2.70 5.33
CA GLU A 60 -14.89 1.74 5.97
C GLU A 60 -14.30 1.24 7.28
N LEU A 61 -15.14 1.09 8.31
CA LEU A 61 -14.76 0.42 9.55
C LEU A 61 -14.81 -1.09 9.34
N LEU A 62 -13.66 -1.73 9.52
CA LEU A 62 -13.56 -3.18 9.45
C LEU A 62 -14.02 -3.81 10.77
N ASP A 63 -14.93 -4.77 10.68
CA ASP A 63 -15.56 -5.42 11.85
C ASP A 63 -15.07 -6.86 12.09
N ASP A 64 -14.66 -7.55 11.03
CA ASP A 64 -14.14 -8.90 11.10
C ASP A 64 -12.66 -8.89 11.49
N GLN A 65 -12.33 -9.51 12.62
CA GLN A 65 -10.94 -9.61 13.10
C GLN A 65 -9.99 -10.22 12.07
N LYS A 66 -10.48 -11.13 11.22
CA LYS A 66 -9.69 -11.71 10.14
C LYS A 66 -9.38 -10.68 9.05
N ILE A 67 -10.37 -9.85 8.69
CA ILE A 67 -10.20 -8.79 7.69
C ILE A 67 -9.23 -7.74 8.22
N ILE A 68 -9.39 -7.34 9.49
CA ILE A 68 -8.47 -6.41 10.18
C ILE A 68 -7.05 -6.97 10.17
N PHE A 69 -6.88 -8.24 10.53
CA PHE A 69 -5.56 -8.85 10.57
C PHE A 69 -4.94 -8.97 9.18
N VAL A 70 -5.72 -9.30 8.14
CA VAL A 70 -5.25 -9.32 6.74
C VAL A 70 -4.85 -7.92 6.29
N GLN A 71 -5.56 -6.88 6.70
CA GLN A 71 -5.15 -5.51 6.40
C GLN A 71 -3.78 -5.18 7.04
N ARG A 72 -3.59 -5.55 8.31
CA ARG A 72 -2.27 -5.40 8.99
C ARG A 72 -1.14 -6.15 8.27
N ILE A 73 -1.43 -7.35 7.73
CA ILE A 73 -0.45 -8.09 6.90
C ILE A 73 -0.08 -7.27 5.65
N LYS A 74 -1.08 -6.73 4.92
CA LYS A 74 -0.86 -5.91 3.73
C LYS A 74 -0.02 -4.68 4.04
N ASP A 75 -0.36 -3.97 5.10
CA ASP A 75 0.34 -2.74 5.49
C ASP A 75 1.79 -3.03 5.87
N THR A 76 2.04 -4.11 6.63
CA THR A 76 3.39 -4.56 6.99
C THR A 76 4.23 -4.91 5.75
N ILE A 77 3.61 -5.55 4.76
CA ILE A 77 4.27 -5.87 3.48
C ILE A 77 4.64 -4.59 2.71
N ILE A 78 3.72 -3.64 2.62
CA ILE A 78 3.94 -2.36 1.93
C ILE A 78 5.02 -1.54 2.63
N GLU A 79 5.00 -1.48 3.96
CA GLU A 79 6.04 -0.85 4.76
C GLU A 79 7.42 -1.43 4.42
N LEU A 80 7.54 -2.75 4.46
CA LEU A 80 8.80 -3.45 4.18
C LEU A 80 9.32 -3.21 2.75
N ILE A 81 8.44 -3.17 1.75
CA ILE A 81 8.82 -2.86 0.35
C ILE A 81 9.30 -1.41 0.21
N ASN A 82 8.83 -0.50 1.06
CA ASN A 82 9.21 0.91 1.05
C ASN A 82 10.49 1.21 1.84
N LEU A 83 10.92 0.31 2.73
CA LEU A 83 12.21 0.41 3.40
C LEU A 83 13.34 0.25 2.37
N ASP A 84 14.39 1.07 2.49
CA ASP A 84 15.56 1.02 1.59
C ASP A 84 16.50 -0.17 1.91
N GLU A 85 16.09 -1.07 2.77
CA GLU A 85 16.88 -2.23 3.18
C GLU A 85 16.65 -3.44 2.27
N LYS A 86 17.74 -4.16 1.97
CA LYS A 86 17.68 -5.42 1.23
C LYS A 86 17.10 -6.52 2.12
N VAL A 87 15.85 -6.87 1.90
CA VAL A 87 15.21 -8.00 2.58
C VAL A 87 15.11 -9.18 1.63
N SER A 88 15.83 -10.28 1.92
CA SER A 88 15.68 -11.54 1.17
C SER A 88 14.30 -12.16 1.45
N SER A 89 13.82 -13.05 0.57
CA SER A 89 12.53 -13.74 0.75
C SER A 89 12.43 -14.50 2.08
N ALA A 90 13.50 -15.14 2.54
CA ALA A 90 13.55 -15.81 3.85
C ALA A 90 13.41 -14.80 4.99
N LYS A 91 14.15 -13.69 4.92
CA LYS A 91 14.02 -12.60 5.90
C LYS A 91 12.62 -11.94 5.88
N PHE A 92 11.92 -12.01 4.75
CA PHE A 92 10.58 -11.48 4.60
C PHE A 92 9.55 -12.29 5.43
N SER A 93 9.62 -13.62 5.35
CA SER A 93 8.77 -14.52 6.14
C SER A 93 9.02 -14.35 7.65
N ASP A 94 10.31 -14.29 8.03
CA ASP A 94 10.72 -14.10 9.42
C ASP A 94 10.28 -12.75 9.95
N TYR A 95 10.43 -11.69 9.14
CA TYR A 95 10.00 -10.34 9.50
C TYR A 95 8.49 -10.28 9.76
N LEU A 96 7.67 -10.85 8.85
CA LEU A 96 6.23 -10.90 9.03
C LEU A 96 5.85 -11.68 10.29
N ALA A 97 6.48 -12.85 10.52
CA ALA A 97 6.21 -13.66 11.68
C ALA A 97 6.53 -12.92 12.99
N GLN A 98 7.67 -12.25 13.06
CA GLN A 98 8.09 -11.46 14.24
C GLN A 98 7.22 -10.22 14.43
N ARG A 99 6.94 -9.47 13.36
CA ARG A 99 6.21 -8.21 13.43
C ARG A 99 4.74 -8.40 13.82
N LEU A 100 4.13 -9.49 13.34
CA LEU A 100 2.72 -9.80 13.57
C LEU A 100 2.50 -10.78 14.74
N ASN A 101 3.56 -11.35 15.28
CA ASN A 101 3.53 -12.33 16.39
C ASN A 101 2.71 -13.60 16.07
N TYR A 102 2.81 -14.07 14.82
CA TYR A 102 2.18 -15.30 14.34
C TYR A 102 3.15 -16.09 13.46
N SER A 103 2.99 -17.42 13.37
CA SER A 103 3.77 -18.21 12.43
C SER A 103 3.47 -17.79 10.97
N TYR A 104 4.48 -17.81 10.10
CA TYR A 104 4.27 -17.48 8.68
C TYR A 104 3.22 -18.37 8.01
N GLY A 105 3.16 -19.65 8.37
CA GLY A 105 2.12 -20.56 7.86
C GLY A 105 0.70 -20.11 8.21
N HIS A 106 0.47 -19.62 9.44
CA HIS A 106 -0.82 -19.07 9.85
C HIS A 106 -1.15 -17.79 9.07
N ILE A 107 -0.17 -16.87 8.97
CA ILE A 107 -0.30 -15.60 8.23
C ILE A 107 -0.65 -15.87 6.76
N SER A 108 0.10 -16.76 6.10
CA SER A 108 -0.08 -17.10 4.69
C SER A 108 -1.42 -17.76 4.41
N LYS A 109 -1.84 -18.69 5.27
CA LYS A 109 -3.14 -19.34 5.16
C LYS A 109 -4.28 -18.33 5.29
N LEU A 110 -4.29 -17.55 6.38
CA LEU A 110 -5.34 -16.56 6.62
C LEU A 110 -5.41 -15.51 5.51
N PHE A 111 -4.25 -15.04 5.04
CA PHE A 111 -4.19 -14.10 3.92
C PHE A 111 -4.83 -14.69 2.66
N SER A 112 -4.50 -15.93 2.31
CA SER A 112 -5.06 -16.59 1.12
C SER A 112 -6.54 -16.86 1.25
N ASP A 113 -7.03 -17.26 2.43
CA ASP A 113 -8.44 -17.54 2.69
C ASP A 113 -9.32 -16.28 2.52
N VAL A 114 -8.79 -15.10 2.89
CA VAL A 114 -9.53 -13.82 2.83
C VAL A 114 -9.37 -13.10 1.50
N THR A 115 -8.16 -13.15 0.89
CA THR A 115 -7.85 -12.36 -0.32
C THR A 115 -7.91 -13.15 -1.62
N TYR A 116 -8.06 -14.48 -1.55
CA TYR A 116 -8.01 -15.41 -2.68
C TYR A 116 -6.70 -15.30 -3.51
N THR A 117 -5.61 -14.82 -2.88
CA THR A 117 -4.28 -14.73 -3.49
C THR A 117 -3.19 -15.03 -2.46
N SER A 118 -1.99 -15.40 -2.91
CA SER A 118 -0.87 -15.63 -2.01
C SER A 118 -0.17 -14.33 -1.60
N ILE A 119 0.52 -14.37 -0.46
CA ILE A 119 1.38 -13.27 0.00
C ILE A 119 2.47 -12.96 -1.03
N GLU A 120 3.07 -13.98 -1.64
CA GLU A 120 4.11 -13.84 -2.65
C GLU A 120 3.59 -13.08 -3.87
N ASN A 121 2.38 -13.40 -4.32
CA ASN A 121 1.74 -12.70 -5.44
C ASN A 121 1.42 -11.25 -5.06
N PHE A 122 0.93 -11.01 -3.85
CA PHE A 122 0.69 -9.66 -3.36
C PHE A 122 1.98 -8.83 -3.29
N ILE A 123 3.09 -9.42 -2.79
CA ILE A 123 4.41 -8.79 -2.78
C ILE A 123 4.85 -8.39 -4.19
N ILE A 124 4.68 -9.29 -5.16
CA ILE A 124 5.01 -9.01 -6.57
C ILE A 124 4.23 -7.79 -7.07
N LEU A 125 2.92 -7.76 -6.85
CA LEU A 125 2.07 -6.64 -7.26
C LEU A 125 2.54 -5.33 -6.62
N GLN A 126 2.80 -5.31 -5.32
CA GLN A 126 3.26 -4.12 -4.61
C GLN A 126 4.65 -3.64 -5.09
N LYS A 127 5.58 -4.57 -5.36
CA LYS A 127 6.88 -4.24 -5.95
C LYS A 127 6.73 -3.61 -7.34
N ILE A 128 5.80 -4.10 -8.17
CA ILE A 128 5.56 -3.51 -9.49
C ILE A 128 4.92 -2.12 -9.37
N GLU A 129 3.98 -1.91 -8.46
CA GLU A 129 3.44 -0.56 -8.20
C GLU A 129 4.55 0.39 -7.72
N ARG A 130 5.42 -0.04 -6.82
CA ARG A 130 6.57 0.75 -6.38
C ARG A 130 7.54 1.02 -7.52
N ALA A 131 7.79 0.05 -8.41
CA ALA A 131 8.61 0.24 -9.61
C ALA A 131 8.05 1.34 -10.52
N LYS A 132 6.73 1.37 -10.75
CA LYS A 132 6.07 2.43 -11.52
C LYS A 132 6.33 3.81 -10.91
N LEU A 133 6.21 3.94 -9.59
CA LEU A 133 6.47 5.22 -8.90
C LEU A 133 7.93 5.65 -9.01
N LEU A 134 8.89 4.73 -8.85
CA LEU A 134 10.31 5.02 -9.01
C LEU A 134 10.66 5.43 -10.45
N ILE A 135 10.06 4.78 -11.45
CA ILE A 135 10.22 5.12 -12.86
C ILE A 135 9.59 6.49 -13.17
N LEU A 136 8.43 6.80 -12.60
CA LEU A 136 7.77 8.10 -12.76
C LEU A 136 8.60 9.26 -12.25
N ASN A 137 9.29 9.08 -11.15
CA ASN A 137 10.13 10.11 -10.53
C ASN A 137 11.43 10.38 -11.31
N GLN A 138 11.80 9.55 -12.29
CA GLN A 138 12.95 9.65 -13.19
C GLN A 138 14.31 9.85 -12.49
N SER A 139 14.39 9.59 -11.20
CA SER A 139 15.62 9.75 -10.40
C SER A 139 16.53 8.52 -10.44
N LEU A 140 16.04 7.39 -10.95
CA LEU A 140 16.73 6.10 -10.92
C LEU A 140 16.72 5.44 -12.30
N THR A 141 17.84 4.79 -12.62
CA THR A 141 17.93 3.86 -13.76
C THR A 141 17.15 2.58 -13.47
N LEU A 142 16.78 1.82 -14.50
CA LEU A 142 16.12 0.53 -14.31
C LEU A 142 16.97 -0.46 -13.51
N THR A 143 18.30 -0.33 -13.58
CA THR A 143 19.24 -1.13 -12.77
C THR A 143 19.10 -0.79 -11.29
N GLU A 144 19.06 0.47 -10.94
CA GLU A 144 18.86 0.94 -9.57
C GLU A 144 17.47 0.59 -9.06
N VAL A 145 16.43 0.70 -9.88
CA VAL A 145 15.06 0.24 -9.52
C VAL A 145 15.04 -1.25 -9.24
N ALA A 146 15.66 -2.09 -10.10
CA ALA A 146 15.73 -3.53 -9.88
C ALA A 146 16.47 -3.85 -8.57
N TRP A 147 17.59 -3.19 -8.34
CA TRP A 147 18.38 -3.36 -7.12
C TRP A 147 17.60 -2.95 -5.86
N LYS A 148 16.95 -1.76 -5.89
CA LYS A 148 16.17 -1.23 -4.78
C LYS A 148 14.99 -2.11 -4.39
N LEU A 149 14.36 -2.78 -5.37
CA LEU A 149 13.23 -3.67 -5.17
C LEU A 149 13.63 -5.15 -4.97
N ASN A 150 14.93 -5.43 -4.78
CA ASN A 150 15.46 -6.77 -4.56
C ASN A 150 15.12 -7.77 -5.68
N TYR A 151 15.19 -7.31 -6.93
CA TYR A 151 15.25 -8.20 -8.09
C TYR A 151 16.69 -8.64 -8.34
N SER A 152 16.89 -9.91 -8.71
CA SER A 152 18.23 -10.46 -9.00
C SER A 152 18.88 -9.83 -10.23
N SER A 153 18.08 -9.24 -11.13
CA SER A 153 18.56 -8.55 -12.34
C SER A 153 17.49 -7.62 -12.91
N VAL A 154 17.93 -6.68 -13.78
CA VAL A 154 17.01 -5.85 -14.59
C VAL A 154 16.09 -6.71 -15.45
N GLN A 155 16.62 -7.83 -15.99
CA GLN A 155 15.82 -8.75 -16.80
C GLN A 155 14.71 -9.40 -15.99
N HIS A 156 14.99 -9.79 -14.75
CA HIS A 156 13.97 -10.35 -13.84
C HIS A 156 12.87 -9.32 -13.53
N LEU A 157 13.25 -8.08 -13.19
CA LEU A 157 12.28 -6.97 -13.04
C LEU A 157 11.45 -6.79 -14.31
N SER A 158 12.11 -6.73 -15.49
CA SER A 158 11.44 -6.49 -16.77
C SER A 158 10.42 -7.56 -17.11
N ASN A 159 10.77 -8.83 -16.92
CA ASN A 159 9.88 -9.96 -17.15
C ASN A 159 8.67 -9.91 -16.20
N GLN A 160 8.91 -9.66 -14.92
CA GLN A 160 7.84 -9.57 -13.92
C GLN A 160 6.93 -8.37 -14.18
N PHE A 161 7.51 -7.20 -14.49
CA PHE A 161 6.78 -5.98 -14.82
C PHE A 161 5.88 -6.21 -16.05
N LYS A 162 6.43 -6.80 -17.14
CA LYS A 162 5.66 -7.12 -18.34
C LYS A 162 4.55 -8.12 -18.06
N LYS A 163 4.82 -9.16 -17.25
CA LYS A 163 3.81 -10.16 -16.86
C LYS A 163 2.64 -9.51 -16.09
N THR A 164 2.93 -8.52 -15.25
CA THR A 164 1.92 -7.87 -14.41
C THR A 164 1.18 -6.74 -15.13
N THR A 165 1.86 -5.96 -15.99
CA THR A 165 1.31 -4.73 -16.59
C THR A 165 1.00 -4.84 -18.08
N GLY A 166 1.45 -5.90 -18.74
CA GLY A 166 1.34 -6.10 -20.19
C GLY A 166 2.46 -5.42 -21.01
N ILE A 167 3.23 -4.49 -20.43
CA ILE A 167 4.29 -3.73 -21.13
C ILE A 167 5.63 -3.78 -20.38
N THR A 168 6.74 -3.55 -21.07
CA THR A 168 8.06 -3.50 -20.42
C THR A 168 8.26 -2.19 -19.64
N PRO A 169 9.16 -2.16 -18.62
CA PRO A 169 9.52 -0.92 -17.93
C PRO A 169 10.00 0.18 -18.88
N THR A 170 10.78 -0.17 -19.90
CA THR A 170 11.27 0.77 -20.91
C THR A 170 10.13 1.37 -21.75
N ALA A 171 9.15 0.54 -22.14
CA ALA A 171 7.95 1.03 -22.83
C ALA A 171 7.14 1.95 -21.93
N PHE A 172 6.98 1.60 -20.65
CA PHE A 172 6.32 2.43 -19.65
C PHE A 172 7.03 3.79 -19.51
N GLN A 173 8.36 3.83 -19.35
CA GLN A 173 9.15 5.07 -19.29
C GLN A 173 8.91 5.96 -20.53
N ARG A 174 8.93 5.36 -21.73
CA ARG A 174 8.71 6.08 -22.98
C ARG A 174 7.32 6.71 -23.04
N ILE A 175 6.28 6.00 -22.66
CA ILE A 175 4.89 6.50 -22.61
C ILE A 175 4.81 7.71 -21.66
N ILE A 176 5.38 7.59 -20.47
CA ILE A 176 5.37 8.68 -19.48
C ILE A 176 6.12 9.90 -19.99
N LYS A 177 7.30 9.72 -20.61
CA LYS A 177 8.08 10.81 -21.20
C LYS A 177 7.28 11.53 -22.29
N MET A 178 6.63 10.79 -23.19
CA MET A 178 5.78 11.38 -24.23
C MET A 178 4.62 12.19 -23.66
N ARG A 179 3.91 11.66 -22.64
CA ARG A 179 2.80 12.38 -22.00
C ARG A 179 3.24 13.68 -21.31
N ARG A 180 4.45 13.74 -20.80
CA ARG A 180 5.01 14.95 -20.17
C ARG A 180 5.42 16.00 -21.21
N LEU A 181 5.82 15.59 -22.41
CA LEU A 181 6.20 16.48 -23.50
C LEU A 181 4.98 17.04 -24.27
N GLN A 182 3.78 16.46 -24.08
CA GLN A 182 2.53 16.92 -24.66
C GLN A 182 1.55 17.38 -23.57
N PRO A 183 1.81 18.45 -22.82
CA PRO A 183 0.81 19.00 -21.91
C PRO A 183 -0.19 19.81 -22.74
N GLY A 184 -1.31 19.18 -23.17
CA GLY A 184 -2.43 19.96 -23.68
C GLY A 184 -3.06 19.58 -25.02
N GLN A 185 -3.10 18.30 -25.39
CA GLN A 185 -3.98 17.86 -26.49
C GLN A 185 -4.94 16.78 -26.01
N ASN A 186 -5.84 17.14 -25.14
CA ASN A 186 -7.14 16.49 -24.98
C ASN A 186 -8.11 17.53 -24.42
N SER A 187 -8.73 18.26 -25.35
CA SER A 187 -9.97 18.97 -25.13
C SER A 187 -11.12 18.04 -25.45
#